data_7bb0661ee0de333b00f8a008a1e9994f
#
_entry.id   7bb0661ee0de333b00f8a008a1e9994f
#
_cell.length_a   1.000
_cell.length_b   1.000
_cell.length_c   1.000
_cell.angle_alpha   90.00
_cell.angle_beta   90.00
_cell.angle_gamma   90.00
#
_symmetry.space_group_name_H-M   'P 1'
#
loop_
_entity.id
_entity.type
_entity.pdbx_description
1 polymer ?
#
loop_
_entity_poly.entity_id
_entity_poly.type
_entity_poly.pdbx_seq_one_letter_code
_entity_poly.pdbx_strand_id
1 'polypeptide(L)'
;MTTPYPFLFGPASRQIFGLFHAAEDAQPGNTAVLICPPFGQEGMRTHRFFKVLSERLARAGVATLRFDFYGTGDSPGDEDDGELDGWRRDLCTAHEELRRRAPASRIVWVGARLGGTLAVLAARNGRCDPARLVLWEPVIDGRRYARLLREQHVAAIDTTFCIPDLAWRRELSREPGAMPEEALGTSLSPTLRTQLAALTPESLALTALHETLVLTGPDDEQTAQWAAEQQSRYMPVRLAYFQHRLDWTSDPYPNSAMVPADALNRLQGALHE
;
A
#
# COMPACT_ATOMS: atom_id res chain seq x y z
N MET A 1 -9.28 -19.82 -16.36
CA MET A 1 -8.94 -18.49 -15.78
C MET A 1 -10.21 -17.91 -15.19
N THR A 2 -10.30 -17.83 -13.89
CA THR A 2 -11.43 -17.18 -13.22
C THR A 2 -11.34 -15.67 -13.45
N THR A 3 -12.40 -15.10 -14.03
CA THR A 3 -12.49 -13.66 -14.23
C THR A 3 -12.59 -12.98 -12.85
N PRO A 4 -11.82 -11.92 -12.57
CA PRO A 4 -11.97 -11.19 -11.32
C PRO A 4 -13.37 -10.59 -11.23
N TYR A 5 -13.97 -10.66 -10.05
CA TYR A 5 -15.31 -10.17 -9.79
C TYR A 5 -15.25 -8.79 -9.11
N PRO A 6 -15.68 -7.69 -9.81
CA PRO A 6 -15.76 -6.35 -9.24
C PRO A 6 -17.03 -6.19 -8.40
N PHE A 7 -16.95 -5.50 -7.26
CA PHE A 7 -18.10 -5.26 -6.39
C PHE A 7 -17.83 -4.14 -5.39
N LEU A 8 -18.91 -3.55 -4.87
CA LEU A 8 -18.86 -2.66 -3.73
C LEU A 8 -19.17 -3.45 -2.46
N PHE A 9 -18.50 -3.12 -1.36
CA PHE A 9 -18.71 -3.76 -0.07
C PHE A 9 -18.44 -2.80 1.10
N GLY A 10 -18.80 -3.21 2.29
CA GLY A 10 -18.71 -2.39 3.50
C GLY A 10 -20.03 -1.76 3.88
N PRO A 11 -20.06 -0.94 4.95
CA PRO A 11 -21.28 -0.29 5.41
C PRO A 11 -21.77 0.73 4.37
N ALA A 12 -23.10 0.93 4.28
CA ALA A 12 -23.72 1.80 3.28
C ALA A 12 -23.18 3.24 3.29
N SER A 13 -22.73 3.72 4.45
CA SER A 13 -22.15 5.07 4.61
C SER A 13 -20.69 5.17 4.18
N ARG A 14 -20.01 4.04 3.93
CA ARG A 14 -18.60 3.99 3.55
C ARG A 14 -18.31 2.70 2.78
N GLN A 15 -18.93 2.57 1.61
CA GLN A 15 -18.64 1.45 0.71
C GLN A 15 -17.29 1.67 0.03
N ILE A 16 -16.59 0.58 -0.23
CA ILE A 16 -15.34 0.57 -0.96
C ILE A 16 -15.42 -0.43 -2.12
N PHE A 17 -14.66 -0.15 -3.17
CA PHE A 17 -14.59 -1.00 -4.35
C PHE A 17 -13.56 -2.11 -4.16
N GLY A 18 -13.87 -3.31 -4.63
CA GLY A 18 -12.96 -4.45 -4.59
C GLY A 18 -13.03 -5.33 -5.82
N LEU A 19 -11.92 -6.00 -6.07
CA LEU A 19 -11.73 -7.00 -7.10
C LEU A 19 -11.32 -8.31 -6.45
N PHE A 20 -12.24 -9.27 -6.43
CA PHE A 20 -11.98 -10.60 -5.87
C PHE A 20 -11.52 -11.56 -6.96
N HIS A 21 -10.37 -12.19 -6.74
CA HIS A 21 -9.82 -13.26 -7.54
C HIS A 21 -10.02 -14.58 -6.77
N ALA A 22 -10.95 -15.39 -7.22
CA ALA A 22 -11.19 -16.69 -6.61
C ALA A 22 -10.02 -17.64 -6.88
N ALA A 23 -9.66 -18.43 -5.90
CA ALA A 23 -8.64 -19.48 -6.05
C ALA A 23 -9.13 -20.55 -7.05
N GLU A 24 -8.27 -20.95 -7.97
CA GLU A 24 -8.45 -22.16 -8.75
C GLU A 24 -8.09 -23.35 -7.81
N ASP A 25 -8.95 -24.37 -7.72
CA ASP A 25 -8.74 -25.55 -6.87
C ASP A 25 -8.50 -25.24 -5.37
N ALA A 26 -9.35 -24.37 -4.80
CA ALA A 26 -9.28 -24.00 -3.39
C ALA A 26 -9.37 -25.23 -2.47
N GLN A 27 -8.40 -25.37 -1.55
CA GLN A 27 -8.39 -26.41 -0.51
C GLN A 27 -8.71 -25.78 0.86
N PRO A 28 -9.38 -26.49 1.77
CA PRO A 28 -9.57 -26.03 3.13
C PRO A 28 -8.23 -25.74 3.83
N GLY A 29 -8.12 -24.62 4.53
CA GLY A 29 -6.89 -24.20 5.21
C GLY A 29 -5.86 -23.49 4.34
N ASN A 30 -6.16 -23.25 3.06
CA ASN A 30 -5.30 -22.46 2.18
C ASN A 30 -5.16 -21.01 2.67
N THR A 31 -4.11 -20.38 2.17
CA THR A 31 -3.90 -18.93 2.35
C THR A 31 -4.84 -18.14 1.44
N ALA A 32 -5.36 -17.03 1.95
CA ALA A 32 -5.98 -15.98 1.15
C ALA A 32 -5.19 -14.67 1.36
N VAL A 33 -5.11 -13.84 0.33
CA VAL A 33 -4.27 -12.64 0.34
C VAL A 33 -5.12 -11.39 0.20
N LEU A 34 -4.95 -10.45 1.13
CA LEU A 34 -5.43 -9.08 1.01
C LEU A 34 -4.30 -8.18 0.54
N ILE A 35 -4.46 -7.53 -0.60
CA ILE A 35 -3.51 -6.53 -1.10
C ILE A 35 -3.89 -5.17 -0.52
N CYS A 36 -2.99 -4.60 0.27
CA CYS A 36 -3.12 -3.25 0.82
C CYS A 36 -2.40 -2.28 -0.14
N PRO A 37 -3.14 -1.50 -0.93
CA PRO A 37 -2.55 -0.73 -2.04
C PRO A 37 -1.68 0.42 -1.54
N PRO A 38 -0.65 0.82 -2.33
CA PRO A 38 0.04 2.09 -2.13
C PRO A 38 -0.89 3.28 -2.38
N PHE A 39 -0.45 4.46 -1.95
CA PHE A 39 -1.19 5.70 -2.11
C PHE A 39 -0.89 6.39 -3.45
N GLY A 40 -1.89 7.05 -4.02
CA GLY A 40 -1.76 7.99 -5.12
C GLY A 40 -1.07 7.40 -6.35
N GLN A 41 -0.07 8.13 -6.86
CA GLN A 41 0.68 7.72 -8.06
C GLN A 41 1.35 6.35 -7.90
N GLU A 42 1.87 6.01 -6.72
CA GLU A 42 2.45 4.69 -6.45
C GLU A 42 1.41 3.58 -6.66
N GLY A 43 0.15 3.81 -6.26
CA GLY A 43 -0.99 2.89 -6.48
C GLY A 43 -1.32 2.72 -7.96
N MET A 44 -1.44 3.83 -8.69
CA MET A 44 -1.71 3.81 -10.13
C MET A 44 -0.62 3.06 -10.91
N ARG A 45 0.64 3.29 -10.59
CA ARG A 45 1.80 2.63 -11.22
C ARG A 45 1.85 1.14 -10.96
N THR A 46 1.47 0.70 -9.78
CA THR A 46 1.51 -0.70 -9.38
C THR A 46 0.22 -1.48 -9.63
N HIS A 47 -0.82 -0.81 -10.12
CA HIS A 47 -2.12 -1.45 -10.39
C HIS A 47 -1.98 -2.70 -11.28
N ARG A 48 -1.25 -2.60 -12.40
CA ARG A 48 -1.00 -3.75 -13.29
C ARG A 48 -0.16 -4.84 -12.61
N PHE A 49 0.83 -4.46 -11.82
CA PHE A 49 1.65 -5.39 -11.07
C PHE A 49 0.81 -6.24 -10.11
N PHE A 50 -0.01 -5.59 -9.27
CA PHE A 50 -0.88 -6.30 -8.33
C PHE A 50 -1.99 -7.10 -9.01
N LYS A 51 -2.47 -6.66 -10.18
CA LYS A 51 -3.36 -7.47 -11.01
C LYS A 51 -2.70 -8.79 -11.41
N VAL A 52 -1.50 -8.73 -11.99
CA VAL A 52 -0.76 -9.93 -12.43
C VAL A 52 -0.39 -10.82 -11.24
N LEU A 53 0.01 -10.23 -10.10
CA LEU A 53 0.26 -10.99 -8.87
C LEU A 53 -0.99 -11.76 -8.44
N SER A 54 -2.14 -11.08 -8.37
CA SER A 54 -3.41 -11.70 -7.96
C SER A 54 -3.85 -12.83 -8.91
N GLU A 55 -3.67 -12.66 -10.22
CA GLU A 55 -3.94 -13.69 -11.22
C GLU A 55 -3.00 -14.92 -11.06
N ARG A 56 -1.73 -14.70 -10.72
CA ARG A 56 -0.78 -15.78 -10.44
C ARG A 56 -1.14 -16.52 -9.15
N LEU A 57 -1.50 -15.79 -8.11
CA LEU A 57 -1.91 -16.34 -6.83
C LEU A 57 -3.19 -17.18 -6.97
N ALA A 58 -4.19 -16.67 -7.69
CA ALA A 58 -5.43 -17.41 -7.96
C ALA A 58 -5.18 -18.73 -8.65
N ARG A 59 -4.29 -18.76 -9.66
CA ARG A 59 -3.86 -20.01 -10.34
C ARG A 59 -3.08 -20.96 -9.43
N ALA A 60 -2.40 -20.43 -8.42
CA ALA A 60 -1.71 -21.22 -7.40
C ALA A 60 -2.63 -21.65 -6.23
N GLY A 61 -3.95 -21.50 -6.36
CA GLY A 61 -4.90 -21.90 -5.32
C GLY A 61 -5.05 -20.89 -4.17
N VAL A 62 -4.60 -19.63 -4.34
CA VAL A 62 -4.62 -18.57 -3.33
C VAL A 62 -5.64 -17.51 -3.72
N ALA A 63 -6.76 -17.44 -3.01
CA ALA A 63 -7.75 -16.38 -3.22
C ALA A 63 -7.17 -15.02 -2.86
N THR A 64 -7.48 -13.98 -3.66
CA THR A 64 -6.93 -12.65 -3.45
C THR A 64 -8.01 -11.58 -3.55
N LEU A 65 -8.01 -10.62 -2.63
CA LEU A 65 -8.82 -9.42 -2.70
C LEU A 65 -7.89 -8.21 -2.88
N ARG A 66 -8.11 -7.46 -3.96
CA ARG A 66 -7.61 -6.09 -4.14
C ARG A 66 -8.78 -5.15 -3.90
N PHE A 67 -8.51 -3.98 -3.37
CA PHE A 67 -9.53 -2.97 -3.11
C PHE A 67 -8.92 -1.57 -3.22
N ASP A 68 -9.77 -0.58 -3.37
CA ASP A 68 -9.40 0.82 -3.31
C ASP A 68 -9.94 1.41 -1.99
N PHE A 69 -9.14 2.23 -1.32
CA PHE A 69 -9.59 2.94 -0.13
C PHE A 69 -10.70 3.92 -0.47
N TYR A 70 -11.56 4.23 0.49
CA TYR A 70 -12.60 5.25 0.31
C TYR A 70 -12.01 6.57 -0.14
N GLY A 71 -12.62 7.18 -1.16
CA GLY A 71 -12.12 8.40 -1.80
C GLY A 71 -10.92 8.19 -2.73
N THR A 72 -10.61 6.93 -3.12
CA THR A 72 -9.53 6.63 -4.08
C THR A 72 -10.00 5.67 -5.16
N GLY A 73 -9.40 5.72 -6.34
CA GLY A 73 -9.64 4.79 -7.46
C GLY A 73 -11.11 4.68 -7.85
N ASP A 74 -11.65 3.46 -7.85
CA ASP A 74 -13.06 3.17 -8.17
C ASP A 74 -13.97 3.16 -6.92
N SER A 75 -13.42 3.45 -5.72
CA SER A 75 -14.21 3.56 -4.49
C SER A 75 -15.01 4.86 -4.45
N PRO A 76 -16.24 4.86 -3.88
CA PRO A 76 -16.99 6.08 -3.61
C PRO A 76 -16.24 7.07 -2.70
N GLY A 77 -16.73 8.31 -2.67
CA GLY A 77 -16.13 9.42 -1.90
C GLY A 77 -15.28 10.32 -2.75
N ASP A 78 -14.93 11.47 -2.22
CA ASP A 78 -14.02 12.41 -2.85
C ASP A 78 -12.59 12.17 -2.37
N GLU A 79 -11.59 12.54 -3.16
CA GLU A 79 -10.17 12.41 -2.78
C GLU A 79 -9.85 13.17 -1.47
N ASP A 80 -10.55 14.29 -1.22
CA ASP A 80 -10.40 15.08 0.00
C ASP A 80 -10.93 14.37 1.27
N ASP A 81 -11.77 13.34 1.11
CA ASP A 81 -12.23 12.46 2.20
C ASP A 81 -11.13 11.46 2.64
N GLY A 82 -10.03 11.40 1.91
CA GLY A 82 -8.90 10.52 2.18
C GLY A 82 -8.21 10.84 3.50
N GLU A 83 -8.19 9.88 4.43
CA GLU A 83 -7.52 9.98 5.73
C GLU A 83 -7.02 8.63 6.23
N LEU A 84 -5.90 8.59 6.95
CA LEU A 84 -5.28 7.33 7.39
C LEU A 84 -6.17 6.55 8.34
N ASP A 85 -6.91 7.23 9.23
CA ASP A 85 -7.81 6.57 10.17
C ASP A 85 -9.01 5.92 9.49
N GLY A 86 -9.55 6.55 8.45
CA GLY A 86 -10.57 5.98 7.57
C GLY A 86 -10.05 4.77 6.82
N TRP A 87 -8.92 4.91 6.15
CA TRP A 87 -8.30 3.84 5.37
C TRP A 87 -7.91 2.63 6.22
N ARG A 88 -7.52 2.84 7.47
CA ARG A 88 -7.33 1.77 8.45
C ARG A 88 -8.60 0.97 8.71
N ARG A 89 -9.77 1.65 8.80
CA ARG A 89 -11.09 1.01 8.93
C ARG A 89 -11.47 0.26 7.66
N ASP A 90 -11.19 0.85 6.49
CA ASP A 90 -11.44 0.23 5.19
C ASP A 90 -10.66 -1.07 5.04
N LEU A 91 -9.41 -1.11 5.50
CA LEU A 91 -8.58 -2.31 5.48
C LEU A 91 -9.16 -3.43 6.33
N CYS A 92 -9.69 -3.13 7.53
CA CYS A 92 -10.39 -4.11 8.33
C CYS A 92 -11.70 -4.56 7.67
N THR A 93 -12.43 -3.67 7.02
CA THR A 93 -13.62 -4.01 6.23
C THR A 93 -13.28 -4.97 5.09
N ALA A 94 -12.16 -4.72 4.40
CA ALA A 94 -11.66 -5.59 3.33
C ALA A 94 -11.21 -6.97 3.86
N HIS A 95 -10.60 -7.01 5.04
CA HIS A 95 -10.24 -8.27 5.71
C HIS A 95 -11.49 -9.12 6.00
N GLU A 96 -12.53 -8.52 6.57
CA GLU A 96 -13.79 -9.22 6.87
C GLU A 96 -14.47 -9.72 5.60
N GLU A 97 -14.48 -8.92 4.55
CA GLU A 97 -15.02 -9.32 3.25
C GLU A 97 -14.25 -10.49 2.63
N LEU A 98 -12.91 -10.46 2.70
CA LEU A 98 -12.09 -11.57 2.23
C LEU A 98 -12.35 -12.84 3.05
N ARG A 99 -12.48 -12.72 4.39
CA ARG A 99 -12.82 -13.85 5.26
C ARG A 99 -14.16 -14.46 4.91
N ARG A 100 -15.14 -13.65 4.54
CA ARG A 100 -16.48 -14.12 4.10
C ARG A 100 -16.40 -14.88 2.77
N ARG A 101 -15.56 -14.44 1.84
CA ARG A 101 -15.41 -15.05 0.49
C ARG A 101 -14.50 -16.26 0.45
N ALA A 102 -13.52 -16.31 1.34
CA ALA A 102 -12.56 -17.41 1.47
C ALA A 102 -12.57 -17.94 2.91
N PRO A 103 -13.68 -18.55 3.35
CA PRO A 103 -13.82 -19.06 4.71
C PRO A 103 -12.78 -20.15 4.99
N ALA A 104 -12.33 -20.26 6.24
CA ALA A 104 -11.31 -21.19 6.71
C ALA A 104 -9.90 -20.98 6.11
N SER A 105 -9.66 -19.91 5.36
CA SER A 105 -8.32 -19.54 4.89
C SER A 105 -7.57 -18.73 5.94
N ARG A 106 -6.24 -18.92 5.99
CA ARG A 106 -5.35 -17.98 6.71
C ARG A 106 -5.19 -16.73 5.88
N ILE A 107 -5.59 -15.57 6.41
CA ILE A 107 -5.52 -14.31 5.66
C ILE A 107 -4.17 -13.66 5.89
N VAL A 108 -3.41 -13.48 4.82
CA VAL A 108 -2.13 -12.76 4.77
C VAL A 108 -2.36 -11.39 4.15
N TRP A 109 -1.82 -10.35 4.79
CA TRP A 109 -1.84 -9.01 4.21
C TRP A 109 -0.51 -8.73 3.51
N VAL A 110 -0.60 -8.32 2.25
CA VAL A 110 0.54 -7.85 1.46
C VAL A 110 0.37 -6.35 1.25
N GLY A 111 1.15 -5.57 1.96
CA GLY A 111 1.09 -4.10 1.89
C GLY A 111 2.36 -3.52 1.32
N ALA A 112 2.22 -2.59 0.37
CA ALA A 112 3.34 -1.87 -0.21
C ALA A 112 3.27 -0.39 0.13
N ARG A 113 4.41 0.24 0.37
CA ARG A 113 4.55 1.67 0.67
C ARG A 113 3.59 2.07 1.80
N LEU A 114 2.77 3.13 1.62
CA LEU A 114 1.78 3.55 2.62
C LEU A 114 0.76 2.45 2.95
N GLY A 115 0.42 1.57 1.99
CA GLY A 115 -0.43 0.40 2.25
C GLY A 115 0.18 -0.58 3.26
N GLY A 116 1.49 -0.74 3.26
CA GLY A 116 2.22 -1.51 4.28
C GLY A 116 2.15 -0.85 5.67
N THR A 117 2.29 0.46 5.73
CA THR A 117 2.13 1.26 6.95
C THR A 117 0.72 1.13 7.53
N LEU A 118 -0.30 1.26 6.67
CA LEU A 118 -1.70 1.07 7.06
C LEU A 118 -1.98 -0.35 7.57
N ALA A 119 -1.33 -1.36 6.98
CA ALA A 119 -1.44 -2.75 7.46
C ALA A 119 -0.91 -2.87 8.90
N VAL A 120 0.25 -2.28 9.22
CA VAL A 120 0.77 -2.23 10.59
C VAL A 120 -0.21 -1.53 11.54
N LEU A 121 -0.69 -0.35 11.16
CA LEU A 121 -1.61 0.44 11.99
C LEU A 121 -2.96 -0.25 12.22
N ALA A 122 -3.49 -0.94 11.24
CA ALA A 122 -4.76 -1.64 11.33
C ALA A 122 -4.66 -2.92 12.19
N ALA A 123 -3.58 -3.68 12.04
CA ALA A 123 -3.34 -4.91 12.80
C ALA A 123 -3.19 -4.65 14.33
N ARG A 124 -2.81 -3.44 14.74
CA ARG A 124 -2.63 -3.08 16.16
C ARG A 124 -3.94 -3.06 16.98
N ASN A 125 -5.07 -2.86 16.35
CA ASN A 125 -6.33 -2.56 17.05
C ASN A 125 -7.15 -3.81 17.41
N GLY A 126 -6.69 -5.01 17.08
CA GLY A 126 -7.39 -6.27 17.37
C GLY A 126 -8.76 -6.42 16.72
N ARG A 127 -9.17 -5.48 15.86
CA ARG A 127 -10.44 -5.57 15.11
C ARG A 127 -10.36 -6.54 13.93
N CYS A 128 -9.19 -6.69 13.38
CA CYS A 128 -8.88 -7.60 12.30
C CYS A 128 -7.56 -8.28 12.64
N ASP A 129 -7.50 -9.58 12.42
CA ASP A 129 -6.41 -10.44 12.86
C ASP A 129 -5.81 -11.16 11.65
N PRO A 130 -4.89 -10.51 10.92
CA PRO A 130 -4.18 -11.17 9.83
C PRO A 130 -3.26 -12.26 10.39
N ALA A 131 -3.20 -13.40 9.73
CA ALA A 131 -2.29 -14.46 10.11
C ALA A 131 -0.81 -14.08 9.90
N ARG A 132 -0.55 -13.13 8.98
CA ARG A 132 0.78 -12.65 8.65
C ARG A 132 0.73 -11.29 7.94
N LEU A 133 1.80 -10.50 8.11
CA LEU A 133 2.07 -9.29 7.36
C LEU A 133 3.27 -9.50 6.41
N VAL A 134 3.13 -9.11 5.17
CA VAL A 134 4.22 -8.96 4.20
C VAL A 134 4.27 -7.49 3.80
N LEU A 135 5.30 -6.79 4.25
CA LEU A 135 5.46 -5.35 4.09
C LEU A 135 6.55 -5.08 3.05
N TRP A 136 6.18 -4.46 1.95
CA TRP A 136 7.13 -4.13 0.89
C TRP A 136 7.43 -2.64 0.89
N GLU A 137 8.64 -2.27 1.30
CA GLU A 137 9.10 -0.89 1.47
C GLU A 137 8.08 0.00 2.20
N PRO A 138 7.64 -0.39 3.41
CA PRO A 138 6.62 0.38 4.12
C PRO A 138 7.13 1.79 4.43
N VAL A 139 6.23 2.76 4.43
CA VAL A 139 6.55 4.13 4.84
C VAL A 139 6.70 4.17 6.35
N ILE A 140 7.93 4.34 6.85
CA ILE A 140 8.25 4.35 8.29
C ILE A 140 8.25 5.77 8.87
N ASP A 141 8.54 6.77 8.04
CA ASP A 141 8.54 8.18 8.41
C ASP A 141 7.65 8.97 7.45
N GLY A 142 6.49 9.41 7.95
CA GLY A 142 5.52 10.12 7.13
C GLY A 142 5.98 11.54 6.72
N ARG A 143 6.82 12.20 7.52
CA ARG A 143 7.39 13.49 7.15
C ARG A 143 8.37 13.36 5.98
N ARG A 144 9.21 12.32 6.02
CA ARG A 144 10.12 12.01 4.91
C ARG A 144 9.31 11.65 3.66
N TYR A 145 8.27 10.84 3.81
CA TYR A 145 7.39 10.48 2.71
C TYR A 145 6.68 11.68 2.10
N ALA A 146 6.14 12.57 2.92
CA ALA A 146 5.52 13.81 2.45
C ALA A 146 6.51 14.70 1.68
N ARG A 147 7.76 14.83 2.15
CA ARG A 147 8.79 15.55 1.40
C ARG A 147 9.09 14.89 0.04
N LEU A 148 9.18 13.56 0.00
CA LEU A 148 9.38 12.81 -1.24
C LEU A 148 8.25 13.07 -2.24
N LEU A 149 6.98 13.00 -1.79
CA LEU A 149 5.81 13.30 -2.63
C LEU A 149 5.89 14.72 -3.21
N ARG A 150 6.28 15.70 -2.37
CA ARG A 150 6.46 17.08 -2.81
C ARG A 150 7.57 17.20 -3.86
N GLU A 151 8.74 16.63 -3.60
CA GLU A 151 9.88 16.67 -4.52
C GLU A 151 9.52 16.06 -5.89
N GLN A 152 8.81 14.95 -5.89
CA GLN A 152 8.35 14.27 -7.10
C GLN A 152 7.30 15.10 -7.85
N HIS A 153 6.36 15.73 -7.13
CA HIS A 153 5.37 16.62 -7.70
C HIS A 153 6.03 17.83 -8.39
N VAL A 154 6.97 18.47 -7.70
CA VAL A 154 7.78 19.58 -8.24
C VAL A 154 8.52 19.15 -9.50
N ALA A 155 9.22 18.03 -9.45
CA ALA A 155 9.97 17.50 -10.60
C ALA A 155 9.05 17.16 -11.79
N ALA A 156 7.88 16.60 -11.53
CA ALA A 156 6.91 16.27 -12.56
C ALA A 156 6.36 17.52 -13.26
N ILE A 157 6.02 18.56 -12.50
CA ILE A 157 5.56 19.84 -13.08
C ILE A 157 6.68 20.48 -13.91
N ASP A 158 7.91 20.49 -13.41
CA ASP A 158 9.04 21.08 -14.13
C ASP A 158 9.38 20.36 -15.44
N THR A 159 9.13 19.06 -15.52
CA THR A 159 9.46 18.24 -16.71
C THR A 159 8.30 18.05 -17.67
N THR A 160 7.06 18.07 -17.19
CA THR A 160 5.88 17.67 -17.99
C THR A 160 5.22 18.87 -18.67
N PHE A 161 5.29 20.07 -18.08
CA PHE A 161 4.68 21.27 -18.65
C PHE A 161 5.65 22.01 -19.55
N CYS A 162 5.35 22.03 -20.86
CA CYS A 162 6.10 22.82 -21.86
C CYS A 162 6.03 24.35 -21.59
N ILE A 163 5.09 24.80 -20.75
CA ILE A 163 4.93 26.18 -20.33
C ILE A 163 5.13 26.23 -18.81
N PRO A 164 6.25 26.81 -18.32
CA PRO A 164 6.48 26.93 -16.89
C PRO A 164 5.38 27.78 -16.25
N ASP A 165 4.66 27.25 -15.27
CA ASP A 165 3.78 28.07 -14.44
C ASP A 165 4.62 28.94 -13.51
N LEU A 166 4.83 30.17 -13.96
CA LEU A 166 5.62 31.17 -13.23
C LEU A 166 4.96 31.57 -11.89
N ALA A 167 3.63 31.47 -11.79
CA ALA A 167 2.90 31.81 -10.55
C ALA A 167 3.20 30.75 -9.49
N TRP A 168 3.09 29.48 -9.84
CA TRP A 168 3.39 28.36 -8.98
C TRP A 168 4.88 28.30 -8.54
N ARG A 169 5.82 28.56 -9.46
CA ARG A 169 7.25 28.68 -9.11
C ARG A 169 7.53 29.83 -8.12
N ARG A 170 6.83 30.93 -8.24
CA ARG A 170 6.92 32.05 -7.28
C ARG A 170 6.40 31.66 -5.91
N GLU A 171 5.32 30.92 -5.85
CA GLU A 171 4.74 30.42 -4.59
C GLU A 171 5.70 29.45 -3.90
N LEU A 172 6.23 28.46 -4.60
CA LEU A 172 7.26 27.56 -4.09
C LEU A 172 8.52 28.29 -3.62
N SER A 173 8.89 29.38 -4.30
CA SER A 173 10.07 30.18 -3.91
C SER A 173 9.82 31.01 -2.66
N ARG A 174 8.55 31.38 -2.40
CA ARG A 174 8.17 32.12 -1.17
C ARG A 174 8.14 31.22 0.05
N GLU A 175 7.67 29.97 -0.13
CA GLU A 175 7.56 29.01 0.95
C GLU A 175 8.15 27.63 0.51
N PRO A 176 9.49 27.51 0.48
CA PRO A 176 10.15 26.29 -0.02
C PRO A 176 9.79 25.02 0.74
N GLY A 177 9.25 25.15 1.95
CA GLY A 177 8.80 24.02 2.79
C GLY A 177 7.30 23.75 2.74
N ALA A 178 6.50 24.58 2.05
CA ALA A 178 5.07 24.38 1.98
C ALA A 178 4.72 23.07 1.28
N MET A 179 3.80 22.31 1.88
CA MET A 179 3.25 21.10 1.25
C MET A 179 2.14 21.52 0.29
N PRO A 180 2.16 21.04 -0.96
CA PRO A 180 1.07 21.28 -1.89
C PRO A 180 -0.23 20.61 -1.41
N GLU A 181 -1.37 21.06 -1.92
CA GLU A 181 -2.67 20.46 -1.66
C GLU A 181 -2.88 19.18 -2.47
N GLU A 182 -2.01 18.92 -3.42
CA GLU A 182 -1.97 17.70 -4.22
C GLU A 182 -0.53 17.22 -4.41
N ALA A 183 -0.38 15.92 -4.68
CA ALA A 183 0.88 15.33 -5.11
C ALA A 183 0.65 14.41 -6.30
N LEU A 184 1.25 14.76 -7.46
CA LEU A 184 1.17 13.95 -8.68
C LEU A 184 -0.28 13.63 -9.11
N GLY A 185 -1.19 14.61 -8.98
CA GLY A 185 -2.59 14.47 -9.33
C GLY A 185 -3.45 13.77 -8.28
N THR A 186 -2.97 13.63 -7.06
CA THR A 186 -3.75 13.06 -5.94
C THR A 186 -3.85 14.09 -4.81
N SER A 187 -5.05 14.28 -4.27
CA SER A 187 -5.28 15.24 -3.19
C SER A 187 -4.50 14.89 -1.91
N LEU A 188 -3.94 15.92 -1.28
CA LEU A 188 -3.32 15.88 0.03
C LEU A 188 -4.10 16.79 0.98
N SER A 189 -5.27 16.33 1.43
CA SER A 189 -6.12 17.09 2.34
C SER A 189 -5.35 17.52 3.61
N PRO A 190 -5.73 18.62 4.27
CA PRO A 190 -5.10 19.06 5.53
C PRO A 190 -5.08 17.96 6.60
N THR A 191 -6.13 17.15 6.67
CA THR A 191 -6.24 16.01 7.58
C THR A 191 -5.20 14.95 7.24
N LEU A 192 -5.11 14.54 5.98
CA LEU A 192 -4.14 13.55 5.53
C LEU A 192 -2.71 14.01 5.77
N ARG A 193 -2.38 15.27 5.45
CA ARG A 193 -1.06 15.87 5.72
C ARG A 193 -0.70 15.83 7.21
N THR A 194 -1.65 16.18 8.08
CA THR A 194 -1.46 16.14 9.54
C THR A 194 -1.20 14.70 10.02
N GLN A 195 -1.99 13.75 9.55
CA GLN A 195 -1.85 12.34 9.91
C GLN A 195 -0.54 11.74 9.37
N LEU A 196 -0.14 12.08 8.13
CA LEU A 196 1.16 11.68 7.60
C LEU A 196 2.30 12.25 8.45
N ALA A 197 2.25 13.52 8.82
CA ALA A 197 3.27 14.15 9.65
C ALA A 197 3.41 13.52 11.06
N ALA A 198 2.36 12.86 11.54
CA ALA A 198 2.35 12.13 12.82
C ALA A 198 2.91 10.70 12.72
N LEU A 199 3.15 10.17 11.51
CA LEU A 199 3.76 8.86 11.33
C LEU A 199 5.25 8.93 11.65
N THR A 200 5.66 8.20 12.68
CA THR A 200 7.06 8.04 13.10
C THR A 200 7.36 6.55 13.30
N PRO A 201 8.63 6.13 13.32
CA PRO A 201 9.00 4.75 13.62
C PRO A 201 8.37 4.24 14.94
N GLU A 202 8.32 5.09 15.96
CA GLU A 202 7.72 4.76 17.26
C GLU A 202 6.21 4.60 17.16
N SER A 203 5.55 5.46 16.38
CA SER A 203 4.11 5.37 16.13
C SER A 203 3.72 4.10 15.36
N LEU A 204 4.68 3.46 14.68
CA LEU A 204 4.52 2.21 13.93
C LEU A 204 5.01 0.97 14.69
N ALA A 205 5.28 1.10 15.99
CA ALA A 205 5.67 -0.04 16.80
C ALA A 205 4.62 -1.17 16.72
N LEU A 206 5.06 -2.39 16.46
CA LEU A 206 4.19 -3.56 16.46
C LEU A 206 3.71 -3.86 17.90
N THR A 207 2.45 -4.19 18.04
CA THR A 207 1.82 -4.48 19.35
C THR A 207 1.20 -5.87 19.39
N ALA A 208 1.09 -6.55 18.25
CA ALA A 208 0.57 -7.89 18.13
C ALA A 208 1.64 -8.82 17.54
N LEU A 209 1.61 -10.09 17.97
CA LEU A 209 2.60 -11.11 17.57
C LEU A 209 2.28 -11.73 16.20
N HIS A 210 1.94 -10.88 15.21
CA HIS A 210 1.82 -11.35 13.83
C HIS A 210 3.19 -11.61 13.22
N GLU A 211 3.36 -12.75 12.57
CA GLU A 211 4.54 -12.95 11.72
C GLU A 211 4.62 -11.83 10.70
N THR A 212 5.72 -11.11 10.71
CA THR A 212 5.91 -9.96 9.83
C THR A 212 7.17 -10.15 9.00
N LEU A 213 7.02 -10.19 7.68
CA LEU A 213 8.13 -10.13 6.75
C LEU A 213 8.23 -8.72 6.18
N VAL A 214 9.39 -8.12 6.33
CA VAL A 214 9.72 -6.80 5.76
C VAL A 214 10.65 -7.00 4.59
N LEU A 215 10.23 -6.54 3.42
CA LEU A 215 11.01 -6.53 2.18
C LEU A 215 11.42 -5.09 1.89
N THR A 216 12.71 -4.81 1.79
CA THR A 216 13.22 -3.46 1.52
C THR A 216 14.50 -3.49 0.71
N GLY A 217 14.84 -2.37 0.09
CA GLY A 217 16.12 -2.21 -0.60
C GLY A 217 17.31 -2.24 0.36
N PRO A 218 18.50 -2.61 -0.12
CA PRO A 218 19.71 -2.67 0.72
C PRO A 218 20.12 -1.29 1.27
N ASP A 219 19.72 -0.21 0.60
CA ASP A 219 20.07 1.17 0.96
C ASP A 219 19.01 1.84 1.85
N ASP A 220 17.93 1.15 2.21
CA ASP A 220 16.89 1.68 3.10
C ASP A 220 17.21 1.38 4.57
N GLU A 221 18.18 2.14 5.10
CA GLU A 221 18.62 2.03 6.49
C GLU A 221 17.49 2.29 7.49
N GLN A 222 16.55 3.17 7.18
CA GLN A 222 15.46 3.53 8.09
C GLN A 222 14.51 2.35 8.32
N THR A 223 14.08 1.67 7.27
CA THR A 223 13.24 0.47 7.38
C THR A 223 14.01 -0.66 8.07
N ALA A 224 15.30 -0.82 7.77
CA ALA A 224 16.15 -1.82 8.42
C ALA A 224 16.29 -1.56 9.94
N GLN A 225 16.51 -0.31 10.34
CA GLN A 225 16.59 0.09 11.75
C GLN A 225 15.26 -0.16 12.46
N TRP A 226 14.14 0.26 11.86
CA TRP A 226 12.81 0.00 12.41
C TRP A 226 12.56 -1.50 12.62
N ALA A 227 12.90 -2.34 11.65
CA ALA A 227 12.74 -3.79 11.77
C ALA A 227 13.61 -4.36 12.91
N ALA A 228 14.86 -3.91 13.04
CA ALA A 228 15.76 -4.31 14.12
C ALA A 228 15.22 -3.89 15.50
N GLU A 229 14.63 -2.70 15.61
CA GLU A 229 13.98 -2.24 16.85
C GLU A 229 12.78 -3.12 17.22
N GLN A 230 11.95 -3.54 16.23
CA GLN A 230 10.87 -4.48 16.50
C GLN A 230 11.41 -5.84 16.98
N GLN A 231 12.48 -6.35 16.35
CA GLN A 231 13.14 -7.60 16.78
C GLN A 231 13.69 -7.49 18.20
N SER A 232 14.28 -6.36 18.58
CA SER A 232 14.78 -6.13 19.95
C SER A 232 13.66 -6.14 21.01
N ARG A 233 12.42 -5.90 20.58
CA ARG A 233 11.20 -5.98 21.39
C ARG A 233 10.54 -7.36 21.32
N TYR A 234 11.25 -8.36 20.81
CA TYR A 234 10.77 -9.74 20.65
C TYR A 234 9.55 -9.88 19.72
N MET A 235 9.36 -8.94 18.80
CA MET A 235 8.33 -9.08 17.78
C MET A 235 8.82 -10.07 16.70
N PRO A 236 7.94 -10.93 16.15
CA PRO A 236 8.32 -11.92 15.13
C PRO A 236 8.48 -11.27 13.75
N VAL A 237 9.50 -10.43 13.62
CA VAL A 237 9.85 -9.70 12.40
C VAL A 237 11.04 -10.35 11.73
N ARG A 238 10.93 -10.59 10.44
CA ARG A 238 12.03 -10.96 9.57
C ARG A 238 12.26 -9.88 8.54
N LEU A 239 13.46 -9.36 8.46
CA LEU A 239 13.90 -8.45 7.42
C LEU A 239 14.54 -9.26 6.28
N ALA A 240 14.19 -8.95 5.05
CA ALA A 240 14.84 -9.49 3.86
C ALA A 240 15.11 -8.37 2.86
N TYR A 241 16.35 -8.28 2.43
CA TYR A 241 16.73 -7.32 1.40
C TYR A 241 16.30 -7.83 0.03
N PHE A 242 15.71 -6.93 -0.73
CA PHE A 242 15.23 -7.23 -2.06
C PHE A 242 15.41 -6.02 -2.98
N GLN A 243 16.25 -6.16 -3.96
CA GLN A 243 16.44 -5.15 -4.99
C GLN A 243 15.53 -5.47 -6.18
N HIS A 244 14.74 -4.50 -6.60
CA HIS A 244 13.83 -4.63 -7.74
C HIS A 244 13.95 -3.42 -8.68
N ARG A 245 13.37 -3.58 -9.87
CA ARG A 245 13.39 -2.54 -10.93
C ARG A 245 12.09 -1.74 -11.00
N LEU A 246 11.17 -1.95 -10.08
CA LEU A 246 9.92 -1.20 -10.06
C LEU A 246 10.22 0.21 -9.56
N ASP A 247 9.85 1.20 -10.34
CA ASP A 247 9.86 2.58 -9.93
C ASP A 247 8.46 2.95 -9.44
N TRP A 248 8.36 3.44 -8.23
CA TRP A 248 7.08 3.75 -7.59
C TRP A 248 6.39 4.97 -8.21
N THR A 249 7.14 5.92 -8.75
CA THR A 249 6.61 7.25 -9.06
C THR A 249 6.96 7.78 -10.43
N SER A 250 8.08 7.38 -11.02
CA SER A 250 8.48 7.80 -12.35
C SER A 250 8.35 6.69 -13.37
N ASP A 251 8.02 7.06 -14.59
CA ASP A 251 8.12 6.21 -15.76
C ASP A 251 8.91 6.97 -16.84
N PRO A 252 10.17 6.64 -17.04
CA PRO A 252 10.93 7.24 -18.10
C PRO A 252 10.34 6.91 -19.50
N TYR A 253 9.48 5.90 -19.57
CA TYR A 253 8.83 5.48 -20.82
C TYR A 253 7.31 5.41 -20.63
N PRO A 254 6.55 6.44 -21.02
CA PRO A 254 5.09 6.43 -20.98
C PRO A 254 4.54 5.15 -21.62
N ASN A 255 3.61 4.48 -20.97
CA ASN A 255 2.99 3.21 -21.37
C ASN A 255 3.83 1.94 -21.15
N SER A 256 4.99 2.00 -20.52
CA SER A 256 5.78 0.83 -20.16
C SER A 256 5.53 0.37 -18.73
N ALA A 257 4.25 0.19 -18.32
CA ALA A 257 3.95 -0.36 -16.99
C ALA A 257 4.64 -1.72 -16.84
N MET A 258 5.89 -1.68 -16.40
CA MET A 258 6.71 -2.87 -16.19
C MET A 258 6.13 -3.70 -15.04
N VAL A 259 6.06 -5.00 -15.26
CA VAL A 259 5.72 -5.98 -14.25
C VAL A 259 6.97 -6.82 -14.01
N PRO A 260 7.88 -6.41 -13.09
CA PRO A 260 9.12 -7.12 -12.85
C PRO A 260 8.84 -8.54 -12.37
N ALA A 261 9.35 -9.53 -13.09
CA ALA A 261 9.11 -10.94 -12.78
C ALA A 261 9.77 -11.36 -11.44
N ASP A 262 10.92 -10.76 -11.12
CA ASP A 262 11.63 -10.94 -9.86
C ASP A 262 10.79 -10.48 -8.65
N ALA A 263 10.15 -9.31 -8.75
CA ALA A 263 9.26 -8.82 -7.71
C ALA A 263 8.01 -9.71 -7.54
N LEU A 264 7.41 -10.17 -8.65
CA LEU A 264 6.30 -11.12 -8.58
C LEU A 264 6.71 -12.42 -7.89
N ASN A 265 7.84 -13.00 -8.28
CA ASN A 265 8.34 -14.24 -7.70
C ASN A 265 8.69 -14.06 -6.22
N ARG A 266 9.29 -12.91 -5.85
CA ARG A 266 9.64 -12.62 -4.46
C ARG A 266 8.41 -12.51 -3.56
N LEU A 267 7.38 -11.75 -4.00
CA LEU A 267 6.14 -11.63 -3.23
C LEU A 267 5.36 -12.94 -3.17
N GLN A 268 5.31 -13.71 -4.26
CA GLN A 268 4.68 -15.02 -4.25
C GLN A 268 5.42 -15.98 -3.30
N GLY A 269 6.76 -16.01 -3.33
CA GLY A 269 7.57 -16.81 -2.40
C GLY A 269 7.35 -16.41 -0.95
N ALA A 270 7.21 -15.11 -0.66
CA ALA A 270 6.99 -14.58 0.67
C ALA A 270 5.73 -15.11 1.38
N LEU A 271 4.77 -15.66 0.65
CA LEU A 271 3.54 -16.24 1.21
C LEU A 271 3.76 -17.65 1.77
N HIS A 272 4.83 -18.32 1.36
CA HIS A 272 5.15 -19.71 1.74
C HIS A 272 6.31 -19.81 2.73
N GLU A 273 7.02 -18.72 2.95
CA GLU A 273 8.10 -18.64 3.94
C GLU A 273 7.57 -18.48 5.35
#